data_3ba83b8fa0cbb31724a8893a368e8367
#
_entry.id   3ba83b8fa0cbb31724a8893a368e8367
#
_cell.length_a   1.000
_cell.length_b   1.000
_cell.length_c   1.000
_cell.angle_alpha   90.00
_cell.angle_beta   90.00
_cell.angle_gamma   90.00
#
_symmetry.space_group_name_H-M   'P 1'
#
loop_
_entity.id
_entity.type
_entity.pdbx_description
1 polymer ?
#
loop_
_entity_poly.entity_id
_entity_poly.type
_entity_poly.pdbx_seq_one_letter_code
_entity_poly.pdbx_strand_id
1 'polypeptide(L)'
;MGQLLDSKTVIVSGVGTGLGREIALAAYRDGANVVLGARTEENLRAVANEIDPTGARVAYVVTDILDAAACETLVATAADKFGSVDGLINVAAKEDVFGGLAGADLNAWRAMLDANVIGTLQLTQAALPQLERNGGSVVFIGTQASYHPQIPQSAYATSKGALQAAMFSLARELGPKKIRFNMVIPTWMWGPNVELYVGMMAKQRNVSEDDVKRSISKNMPLGEIPEDGDVANSAIFFASDYARMLTGQTLFVNGGEYFR
;
A
#
# COMPACT_ATOMS: atom_id res chain seq x y z
N MET A 1 23.70 9.46 -3.07
CA MET A 1 23.28 8.14 -2.57
C MET A 1 22.86 7.33 -3.77
N GLY A 2 23.21 6.04 -3.86
CA GLY A 2 22.74 5.19 -4.97
C GLY A 2 21.23 5.02 -4.92
N GLN A 3 20.60 4.87 -6.06
CA GLN A 3 19.15 4.63 -6.17
C GLN A 3 18.85 3.22 -5.63
N LEU A 4 17.86 3.11 -4.73
CA LEU A 4 17.53 1.83 -4.04
C LEU A 4 16.95 0.78 -4.98
N LEU A 5 16.31 1.20 -6.07
CA LEU A 5 15.58 0.36 -7.01
C LEU A 5 16.13 0.47 -8.45
N ASP A 6 17.41 0.85 -8.59
CA ASP A 6 18.02 0.98 -9.91
C ASP A 6 17.83 -0.29 -10.72
N SER A 7 17.41 -0.12 -11.98
CA SER A 7 17.16 -1.21 -12.95
C SER A 7 16.06 -2.21 -12.55
N LYS A 8 15.30 -1.97 -11.48
CA LYS A 8 14.17 -2.82 -11.06
C LYS A 8 12.84 -2.34 -11.69
N THR A 9 11.94 -3.27 -11.90
CA THR A 9 10.56 -2.98 -12.31
C THR A 9 9.62 -3.25 -11.15
N VAL A 10 8.87 -2.22 -10.73
CA VAL A 10 7.95 -2.27 -9.59
C VAL A 10 6.53 -1.98 -10.05
N ILE A 11 5.61 -2.87 -9.71
CA ILE A 11 4.17 -2.67 -9.86
C ILE A 11 3.63 -2.04 -8.58
N VAL A 12 2.86 -0.96 -8.69
CA VAL A 12 2.13 -0.32 -7.59
C VAL A 12 0.65 -0.40 -7.87
N SER A 13 -0.10 -1.14 -7.05
CA SER A 13 -1.55 -1.23 -7.16
C SER A 13 -2.24 -0.24 -6.20
N GLY A 14 -3.37 0.33 -6.62
CA GLY A 14 -4.10 1.29 -5.79
C GLY A 14 -3.56 2.72 -5.91
N VAL A 15 -3.10 3.10 -7.09
CA VAL A 15 -2.60 4.45 -7.36
C VAL A 15 -3.77 5.42 -7.46
N GLY A 16 -3.88 6.28 -6.46
CA GLY A 16 -4.83 7.39 -6.38
C GLY A 16 -4.09 8.70 -6.10
N THR A 17 -4.68 9.56 -5.27
CA THR A 17 -4.11 10.87 -4.89
C THR A 17 -3.27 10.84 -3.62
N GLY A 18 -3.27 9.73 -2.85
CA GLY A 18 -2.55 9.57 -1.57
C GLY A 18 -1.38 8.59 -1.68
N LEU A 19 -1.28 7.67 -0.73
CA LEU A 19 -0.13 6.77 -0.55
C LEU A 19 0.33 6.05 -1.83
N GLY A 20 -0.59 5.58 -2.68
CA GLY A 20 -0.21 4.91 -3.93
C GLY A 20 0.55 5.82 -4.89
N ARG A 21 0.21 7.12 -4.95
CA ARG A 21 0.95 8.14 -5.69
C ARG A 21 2.33 8.35 -5.09
N GLU A 22 2.45 8.52 -3.78
CA GLU A 22 3.73 8.75 -3.09
C GLU A 22 4.68 7.55 -3.25
N ILE A 23 4.16 6.32 -3.19
CA ILE A 23 4.96 5.11 -3.47
C ILE A 23 5.46 5.09 -4.92
N ALA A 24 4.61 5.45 -5.88
CA ALA A 24 5.01 5.50 -7.29
C ALA A 24 6.09 6.56 -7.55
N LEU A 25 5.95 7.76 -6.97
CA LEU A 25 6.95 8.83 -7.00
C LEU A 25 8.28 8.37 -6.38
N ALA A 26 8.21 7.75 -5.19
CA ALA A 26 9.39 7.26 -4.50
C ALA A 26 10.10 6.14 -5.28
N ALA A 27 9.36 5.19 -5.85
CA ALA A 27 9.92 4.13 -6.66
C ALA A 27 10.67 4.68 -7.89
N TYR A 28 10.04 5.62 -8.60
CA TYR A 28 10.67 6.27 -9.75
C TYR A 28 11.91 7.08 -9.39
N ARG A 29 11.83 7.89 -8.32
CA ARG A 29 12.97 8.65 -7.76
C ARG A 29 14.14 7.74 -7.43
N ASP A 30 13.86 6.55 -6.90
CA ASP A 30 14.85 5.55 -6.52
C ASP A 30 15.27 4.62 -7.67
N GLY A 31 14.95 4.98 -8.92
CA GLY A 31 15.53 4.38 -10.14
C GLY A 31 14.67 3.29 -10.79
N ALA A 32 13.52 2.94 -10.23
CA ALA A 32 12.68 1.89 -10.80
C ALA A 32 12.00 2.30 -12.12
N ASN A 33 11.71 1.30 -12.96
CA ASN A 33 10.59 1.35 -13.88
C ASN A 33 9.32 1.09 -13.07
N VAL A 34 8.26 1.86 -13.29
CA VAL A 34 7.05 1.81 -12.46
C VAL A 34 5.82 1.51 -13.31
N VAL A 35 5.03 0.51 -12.89
CA VAL A 35 3.75 0.21 -13.54
C VAL A 35 2.63 0.43 -12.55
N LEU A 36 1.71 1.34 -12.91
CA LEU A 36 0.64 1.81 -12.06
C LEU A 36 -0.64 1.03 -12.34
N GLY A 37 -1.29 0.52 -11.30
CA GLY A 37 -2.59 -0.14 -11.39
C GLY A 37 -3.63 0.53 -10.49
N ALA A 38 -4.80 0.88 -11.03
CA ALA A 38 -5.98 1.34 -10.30
C ALA A 38 -7.21 1.32 -11.20
N ARG A 39 -8.40 1.50 -10.60
CA ARG A 39 -9.67 1.49 -11.35
C ARG A 39 -9.94 2.79 -12.13
N THR A 40 -9.36 3.92 -11.69
CA THR A 40 -9.64 5.25 -12.24
C THR A 40 -8.51 5.68 -13.17
N GLU A 41 -8.76 5.63 -14.48
CA GLU A 41 -7.78 5.96 -15.51
C GLU A 41 -7.26 7.40 -15.40
N GLU A 42 -8.12 8.34 -15.05
CA GLU A 42 -7.73 9.74 -14.90
C GLU A 42 -6.62 9.94 -13.86
N ASN A 43 -6.76 9.28 -12.70
CA ASN A 43 -5.72 9.29 -11.67
C ASN A 43 -4.41 8.67 -12.15
N LEU A 44 -4.50 7.51 -12.82
CA LEU A 44 -3.34 6.82 -13.37
C LEU A 44 -2.59 7.69 -14.36
N ARG A 45 -3.30 8.31 -15.29
CA ARG A 45 -2.74 9.20 -16.30
C ARG A 45 -2.12 10.44 -15.67
N ALA A 46 -2.78 11.05 -14.69
CA ALA A 46 -2.26 12.22 -13.98
C ALA A 46 -0.94 11.89 -13.27
N VAL A 47 -0.90 10.80 -12.51
CA VAL A 47 0.30 10.37 -11.79
C VAL A 47 1.40 9.93 -12.75
N ALA A 48 1.10 9.20 -13.83
CA ALA A 48 2.08 8.81 -14.82
C ALA A 48 2.73 10.03 -15.48
N ASN A 49 1.95 11.04 -15.87
CA ASN A 49 2.46 12.27 -16.46
C ASN A 49 3.28 13.10 -15.45
N GLU A 50 2.90 13.10 -14.18
CA GLU A 50 3.65 13.80 -13.13
C GLU A 50 5.03 13.15 -12.92
N ILE A 51 5.10 11.81 -12.93
CA ILE A 51 6.32 11.07 -12.65
C ILE A 51 7.26 11.10 -13.86
N ASP A 52 6.73 10.79 -15.04
CA ASP A 52 7.51 10.65 -16.29
C ASP A 52 6.66 11.03 -17.51
N PRO A 53 6.63 12.30 -17.89
CA PRO A 53 5.87 12.76 -19.07
C PRO A 53 6.30 12.09 -20.38
N THR A 54 7.50 11.50 -20.41
CA THR A 54 8.03 10.80 -21.59
C THR A 54 7.50 9.37 -21.68
N GLY A 55 7.05 8.81 -20.59
CA GLY A 55 6.64 7.42 -20.48
C GLY A 55 7.77 6.40 -20.66
N ALA A 56 9.01 6.84 -20.55
CA ALA A 56 10.19 5.95 -20.76
C ALA A 56 10.27 4.88 -19.66
N ARG A 57 10.02 5.26 -18.40
CA ARG A 57 10.09 4.37 -17.23
C ARG A 57 8.77 4.21 -16.48
N VAL A 58 7.66 4.77 -17.00
CA VAL A 58 6.34 4.63 -16.39
C VAL A 58 5.36 4.05 -17.39
N ALA A 59 4.47 3.17 -16.93
CA ALA A 59 3.29 2.69 -17.62
C ALA A 59 2.11 2.63 -16.65
N TYR A 60 0.90 2.52 -17.18
CA TYR A 60 -0.26 2.28 -16.34
C TYR A 60 -1.28 1.36 -17.02
N VAL A 61 -2.07 0.66 -16.22
CA VAL A 61 -3.16 -0.20 -16.67
C VAL A 61 -4.36 0.01 -15.74
N VAL A 62 -5.53 0.24 -16.33
CA VAL A 62 -6.77 0.26 -15.56
C VAL A 62 -7.02 -1.14 -15.03
N THR A 63 -7.02 -1.28 -13.69
CA THR A 63 -7.03 -2.59 -13.03
C THR A 63 -7.98 -2.58 -11.84
N ASP A 64 -8.98 -3.44 -11.88
CA ASP A 64 -9.67 -3.89 -10.69
C ASP A 64 -9.00 -5.17 -10.19
N ILE A 65 -8.50 -5.15 -8.96
CA ILE A 65 -7.81 -6.33 -8.39
C ILE A 65 -8.77 -7.51 -8.14
N LEU A 66 -10.08 -7.31 -8.24
CA LEU A 66 -11.09 -8.38 -8.22
C LEU A 66 -11.30 -9.04 -9.59
N ASP A 67 -10.70 -8.49 -10.66
CA ASP A 67 -10.70 -9.08 -12.00
C ASP A 67 -9.35 -9.73 -12.29
N ALA A 68 -9.33 -11.06 -12.40
CA ALA A 68 -8.11 -11.84 -12.65
C ALA A 68 -7.46 -11.45 -13.98
N ALA A 69 -8.23 -11.24 -15.04
CA ALA A 69 -7.70 -10.87 -16.34
C ALA A 69 -7.07 -9.48 -16.33
N ALA A 70 -7.64 -8.53 -15.57
CA ALA A 70 -7.03 -7.21 -15.38
C ALA A 70 -5.72 -7.29 -14.60
N CYS A 71 -5.64 -8.15 -13.58
CA CYS A 71 -4.40 -8.42 -12.83
C CYS A 71 -3.31 -9.01 -13.74
N GLU A 72 -3.65 -10.00 -14.57
CA GLU A 72 -2.72 -10.59 -15.54
C GLU A 72 -2.24 -9.55 -16.56
N THR A 73 -3.13 -8.69 -17.05
CA THR A 73 -2.80 -7.62 -18.01
C THR A 73 -1.83 -6.61 -17.39
N LEU A 74 -2.02 -6.23 -16.11
CA LEU A 74 -1.12 -5.33 -15.40
C LEU A 74 0.30 -5.92 -15.31
N VAL A 75 0.39 -7.18 -14.93
CA VAL A 75 1.67 -7.90 -14.81
C VAL A 75 2.35 -8.10 -16.18
N ALA A 76 1.57 -8.50 -17.19
CA ALA A 76 2.09 -8.66 -18.54
C ALA A 76 2.64 -7.34 -19.10
N THR A 77 1.92 -6.22 -18.89
CA THR A 77 2.40 -4.90 -19.30
C THR A 77 3.76 -4.55 -18.70
N ALA A 78 3.98 -4.89 -17.42
CA ALA A 78 5.29 -4.68 -16.77
C ALA A 78 6.39 -5.53 -17.40
N ALA A 79 6.13 -6.83 -17.61
CA ALA A 79 7.07 -7.76 -18.19
C ALA A 79 7.39 -7.42 -19.66
N ASP A 80 6.39 -7.09 -20.46
CA ASP A 80 6.55 -6.80 -21.89
C ASP A 80 7.29 -5.47 -22.13
N LYS A 81 6.98 -4.45 -21.33
CA LYS A 81 7.58 -3.13 -21.51
C LYS A 81 8.97 -3.02 -20.89
N PHE A 82 9.21 -3.66 -19.75
CA PHE A 82 10.43 -3.46 -18.97
C PHE A 82 11.25 -4.75 -18.76
N GLY A 83 10.75 -5.89 -19.24
CA GLY A 83 11.49 -7.17 -19.25
C GLY A 83 11.40 -7.99 -17.96
N SER A 84 10.99 -7.40 -16.84
CA SER A 84 10.90 -8.08 -15.53
C SER A 84 9.80 -7.52 -14.66
N VAL A 85 9.48 -8.24 -13.58
CA VAL A 85 8.79 -7.74 -12.39
C VAL A 85 9.61 -8.13 -11.18
N ASP A 86 10.20 -7.14 -10.51
CA ASP A 86 11.10 -7.33 -9.36
C ASP A 86 10.39 -6.99 -8.04
N GLY A 87 9.36 -6.18 -8.09
CA GLY A 87 8.59 -5.77 -6.94
C GLY A 87 7.10 -5.59 -7.20
N LEU A 88 6.28 -5.92 -6.20
CA LEU A 88 4.85 -5.64 -6.18
C LEU A 88 4.50 -4.97 -4.86
N ILE A 89 3.96 -3.74 -4.91
CA ILE A 89 3.50 -3.02 -3.74
C ILE A 89 1.97 -2.90 -3.81
N ASN A 90 1.29 -3.60 -2.90
CA ASN A 90 -0.16 -3.67 -2.85
C ASN A 90 -0.72 -2.60 -1.91
N VAL A 91 -1.23 -1.51 -2.49
CA VAL A 91 -1.84 -0.38 -1.77
C VAL A 91 -3.36 -0.40 -1.87
N ALA A 92 -3.90 -0.94 -2.97
CA ALA A 92 -5.34 -0.99 -3.20
C ALA A 92 -6.09 -1.54 -1.99
N ALA A 93 -7.06 -0.79 -1.49
CA ALA A 93 -7.87 -1.17 -0.35
C ALA A 93 -9.24 -0.52 -0.38
N LYS A 94 -10.20 -1.17 0.30
CA LYS A 94 -11.50 -0.65 0.65
C LYS A 94 -11.50 -0.35 2.16
N GLU A 95 -11.93 0.84 2.56
CA GLU A 95 -11.90 1.29 3.97
C GLU A 95 -13.19 1.99 4.42
N ASP A 96 -14.25 1.90 3.63
CA ASP A 96 -15.49 2.67 3.75
C ASP A 96 -16.55 2.03 4.67
N VAL A 97 -16.24 0.94 5.40
CA VAL A 97 -17.15 0.28 6.33
C VAL A 97 -16.81 0.68 7.76
N PHE A 98 -17.61 1.57 8.32
CA PHE A 98 -17.48 2.06 9.68
C PHE A 98 -18.55 1.43 10.59
N GLY A 99 -18.29 1.44 11.89
CA GLY A 99 -19.21 0.93 12.92
C GLY A 99 -18.71 -0.36 13.57
N GLY A 100 -19.43 -0.74 14.63
CA GLY A 100 -19.21 -2.00 15.36
C GLY A 100 -20.05 -3.13 14.79
N LEU A 101 -19.94 -4.33 15.40
CA LEU A 101 -20.64 -5.53 14.95
C LEU A 101 -22.17 -5.42 15.10
N ALA A 102 -22.64 -4.74 16.15
CA ALA A 102 -24.07 -4.52 16.34
C ALA A 102 -24.63 -3.62 15.22
N GLY A 103 -25.50 -4.17 14.39
CA GLY A 103 -26.06 -3.48 13.23
C GLY A 103 -25.17 -3.47 11.98
N ALA A 104 -24.06 -4.23 11.97
CA ALA A 104 -23.18 -4.32 10.81
C ALA A 104 -23.87 -4.97 9.60
N ASP A 105 -23.64 -4.42 8.42
CA ASP A 105 -23.92 -5.10 7.16
C ASP A 105 -22.80 -6.09 6.84
N LEU A 106 -23.08 -7.39 7.04
CA LEU A 106 -22.10 -8.43 6.75
C LEU A 106 -21.80 -8.61 5.26
N ASN A 107 -22.64 -8.09 4.34
CA ASN A 107 -22.30 -8.10 2.92
C ASN A 107 -21.23 -7.04 2.63
N ALA A 108 -21.31 -5.87 3.27
CA ALA A 108 -20.25 -4.86 3.21
C ALA A 108 -18.93 -5.39 3.78
N TRP A 109 -18.98 -6.20 4.87
CA TRP A 109 -17.80 -6.88 5.41
C TRP A 109 -17.19 -7.88 4.41
N ARG A 110 -18.04 -8.70 3.75
CA ARG A 110 -17.57 -9.63 2.71
C ARG A 110 -16.88 -8.89 1.56
N ALA A 111 -17.53 -7.84 1.04
CA ALA A 111 -16.96 -7.03 -0.04
C ALA A 111 -15.62 -6.39 0.35
N MET A 112 -15.43 -6.05 1.63
CA MET A 112 -14.15 -5.55 2.15
C MET A 112 -13.09 -6.65 2.22
N LEU A 113 -13.45 -7.85 2.69
CA LEU A 113 -12.55 -9.01 2.67
C LEU A 113 -12.19 -9.41 1.23
N ASP A 114 -13.16 -9.41 0.32
CA ASP A 114 -12.91 -9.70 -1.08
C ASP A 114 -11.91 -8.71 -1.67
N ALA A 115 -12.09 -7.40 -1.47
CA ALA A 115 -11.16 -6.40 -1.99
C ALA A 115 -9.79 -6.47 -1.31
N ASN A 116 -9.75 -6.41 0.04
CA ASN A 116 -8.49 -6.22 0.77
C ASN A 116 -7.66 -7.49 0.92
N VAL A 117 -8.28 -8.67 0.87
CA VAL A 117 -7.60 -9.95 1.01
C VAL A 117 -7.55 -10.67 -0.33
N ILE A 118 -8.72 -11.05 -0.86
CA ILE A 118 -8.77 -11.90 -2.06
C ILE A 118 -8.20 -11.17 -3.27
N GLY A 119 -8.61 -9.92 -3.51
CA GLY A 119 -8.08 -9.11 -4.63
C GLY A 119 -6.57 -8.88 -4.53
N THR A 120 -6.06 -8.58 -3.31
CA THR A 120 -4.61 -8.44 -3.09
C THR A 120 -3.86 -9.74 -3.37
N LEU A 121 -4.40 -10.88 -2.94
CA LEU A 121 -3.81 -12.19 -3.21
C LEU A 121 -3.92 -12.57 -4.69
N GLN A 122 -5.01 -12.23 -5.36
CA GLN A 122 -5.21 -12.46 -6.79
C GLN A 122 -4.16 -11.73 -7.65
N LEU A 123 -3.92 -10.43 -7.38
CA LEU A 123 -2.86 -9.70 -8.07
C LEU A 123 -1.47 -10.27 -7.72
N THR A 124 -1.26 -10.64 -6.45
CA THR A 124 -0.01 -11.27 -6.03
C THR A 124 0.21 -12.59 -6.78
N GLN A 125 -0.84 -13.43 -6.90
CA GLN A 125 -0.79 -14.69 -7.63
C GLN A 125 -0.45 -14.47 -9.12
N ALA A 126 -1.05 -13.48 -9.77
CA ALA A 126 -0.73 -13.13 -11.16
C ALA A 126 0.74 -12.74 -11.34
N ALA A 127 1.36 -12.09 -10.33
CA ALA A 127 2.75 -11.66 -10.39
C ALA A 127 3.76 -12.79 -10.12
N LEU A 128 3.37 -13.90 -9.47
CA LEU A 128 4.29 -14.98 -9.07
C LEU A 128 5.13 -15.52 -10.23
N PRO A 129 4.61 -15.81 -11.44
CA PRO A 129 5.43 -16.36 -12.51
C PRO A 129 6.58 -15.45 -12.94
N GLN A 130 6.44 -14.14 -12.80
CA GLN A 130 7.52 -13.19 -13.09
C GLN A 130 8.49 -13.07 -11.91
N LEU A 131 7.98 -12.97 -10.69
CA LEU A 131 8.80 -12.90 -9.47
C LEU A 131 9.64 -14.16 -9.25
N GLU A 132 9.17 -15.33 -9.68
CA GLU A 132 9.92 -16.59 -9.57
C GLU A 132 11.16 -16.67 -10.46
N ARG A 133 11.25 -15.85 -11.51
CA ARG A 133 12.38 -15.88 -12.44
C ARG A 133 13.70 -15.50 -11.78
N ASN A 134 13.68 -14.42 -10.98
CA ASN A 134 14.88 -13.83 -10.40
C ASN A 134 14.78 -13.62 -8.88
N GLY A 135 13.67 -14.05 -8.26
CA GLY A 135 13.28 -13.62 -6.95
C GLY A 135 12.62 -12.23 -7.01
N GLY A 136 12.11 -11.75 -5.89
CA GLY A 136 11.46 -10.44 -5.85
C GLY A 136 10.96 -10.05 -4.47
N SER A 137 10.24 -8.94 -4.40
CA SER A 137 9.66 -8.43 -3.17
C SER A 137 8.17 -8.11 -3.34
N VAL A 138 7.35 -8.63 -2.44
CA VAL A 138 5.95 -8.24 -2.30
C VAL A 138 5.78 -7.48 -1.00
N VAL A 139 5.22 -6.27 -1.09
CA VAL A 139 4.96 -5.41 0.06
C VAL A 139 3.45 -5.20 0.18
N PHE A 140 2.91 -5.52 1.35
CA PHE A 140 1.53 -5.22 1.70
C PHE A 140 1.45 -3.97 2.57
N ILE A 141 0.38 -3.21 2.42
CA ILE A 141 0.04 -2.10 3.33
C ILE A 141 -1.00 -2.59 4.32
N GLY A 142 -0.58 -2.67 5.58
CA GLY A 142 -1.42 -3.01 6.72
C GLY A 142 -2.10 -1.80 7.35
N THR A 143 -2.45 -1.91 8.63
CA THR A 143 -2.97 -0.81 9.45
C THR A 143 -2.69 -1.04 10.93
N GLN A 144 -2.36 -0.01 11.66
CA GLN A 144 -2.26 -0.07 13.12
C GLN A 144 -3.59 -0.40 13.80
N ALA A 145 -4.73 -0.14 13.14
CA ALA A 145 -6.06 -0.49 13.65
C ALA A 145 -6.24 -1.99 13.95
N SER A 146 -5.43 -2.87 13.32
CA SER A 146 -5.43 -4.31 13.62
C SER A 146 -4.80 -4.64 14.99
N TYR A 147 -4.06 -3.71 15.59
CA TYR A 147 -3.34 -3.88 16.86
C TYR A 147 -3.87 -2.95 17.95
N HIS A 148 -4.20 -1.74 17.56
CA HIS A 148 -4.65 -0.67 18.46
C HIS A 148 -5.86 0.05 17.85
N PRO A 149 -7.08 -0.53 17.96
CA PRO A 149 -8.28 0.01 17.36
C PRO A 149 -8.72 1.30 18.08
N GLN A 150 -8.61 2.44 17.40
CA GLN A 150 -9.02 3.76 17.92
C GLN A 150 -10.36 4.20 17.34
N ILE A 151 -10.72 3.73 16.17
CA ILE A 151 -11.95 4.06 15.46
C ILE A 151 -12.73 2.76 15.23
N PRO A 152 -14.07 2.80 15.24
CA PRO A 152 -14.87 1.61 14.96
C PRO A 152 -14.82 1.23 13.46
N GLN A 153 -13.71 0.56 13.07
CA GLN A 153 -13.43 0.04 11.74
C GLN A 153 -13.14 -1.46 11.78
N SER A 154 -13.98 -2.22 12.50
CA SER A 154 -13.73 -3.64 12.75
C SER A 154 -13.57 -4.46 11.47
N ALA A 155 -14.37 -4.19 10.42
CA ALA A 155 -14.25 -4.89 9.14
C ALA A 155 -12.90 -4.65 8.48
N TYR A 156 -12.45 -3.39 8.46
CA TYR A 156 -11.16 -2.99 7.91
C TYR A 156 -9.99 -3.62 8.67
N ALA A 157 -9.99 -3.47 9.99
CA ALA A 157 -8.97 -4.06 10.87
C ALA A 157 -8.88 -5.58 10.68
N THR A 158 -10.04 -6.28 10.61
CA THR A 158 -10.11 -7.72 10.35
C THR A 158 -9.50 -8.07 9.00
N SER A 159 -9.83 -7.34 7.93
CA SER A 159 -9.30 -7.62 6.59
C SER A 159 -7.78 -7.47 6.53
N LYS A 160 -7.24 -6.42 7.16
CA LYS A 160 -5.79 -6.17 7.20
C LYS A 160 -5.06 -7.15 8.12
N GLY A 161 -5.69 -7.59 9.22
CA GLY A 161 -5.17 -8.67 10.06
C GLY A 161 -5.12 -10.03 9.33
N ALA A 162 -6.15 -10.34 8.53
CA ALA A 162 -6.17 -11.53 7.69
C ALA A 162 -5.07 -11.48 6.62
N LEU A 163 -4.86 -10.33 5.98
CA LEU A 163 -3.78 -10.13 5.01
C LEU A 163 -2.40 -10.30 5.65
N GLN A 164 -2.22 -9.87 6.90
CA GLN A 164 -0.98 -10.08 7.63
C GLN A 164 -0.72 -11.56 7.91
N ALA A 165 -1.74 -12.31 8.32
CA ALA A 165 -1.61 -13.75 8.51
C ALA A 165 -1.22 -14.47 7.20
N ALA A 166 -1.83 -14.05 6.07
CA ALA A 166 -1.45 -14.52 4.75
C ALA A 166 0.01 -14.19 4.43
N MET A 167 0.48 -12.97 4.72
CA MET A 167 1.87 -12.55 4.50
C MET A 167 2.87 -13.47 5.19
N PHE A 168 2.63 -13.87 6.45
CA PHE A 168 3.52 -14.79 7.17
C PHE A 168 3.59 -16.17 6.49
N SER A 169 2.45 -16.69 6.04
CA SER A 169 2.37 -17.98 5.34
C SER A 169 3.10 -17.92 4.00
N LEU A 170 2.85 -16.88 3.21
CA LEU A 170 3.47 -16.68 1.90
C LEU A 170 4.99 -16.46 1.99
N ALA A 171 5.46 -15.72 3.02
CA ALA A 171 6.88 -15.57 3.28
C ALA A 171 7.60 -16.91 3.48
N ARG A 172 6.94 -17.85 4.16
CA ARG A 172 7.47 -19.20 4.39
C ARG A 172 7.37 -20.08 3.14
N GLU A 173 6.23 -20.03 2.45
CA GLU A 173 5.94 -20.85 1.26
C GLU A 173 6.85 -20.46 0.08
N LEU A 174 6.99 -19.15 -0.18
CA LEU A 174 7.64 -18.63 -1.38
C LEU A 174 9.09 -18.17 -1.13
N GLY A 175 9.54 -18.16 0.11
CA GLY A 175 10.94 -17.89 0.47
C GLY A 175 11.97 -18.77 -0.25
N PRO A 176 11.76 -20.08 -0.43
CA PRO A 176 12.64 -20.93 -1.22
C PRO A 176 12.82 -20.46 -2.68
N LYS A 177 11.83 -19.75 -3.24
CA LYS A 177 11.86 -19.14 -4.56
C LYS A 177 12.48 -17.74 -4.58
N LYS A 178 13.06 -17.30 -3.43
CA LYS A 178 13.65 -15.97 -3.24
C LYS A 178 12.64 -14.81 -3.35
N ILE A 179 11.35 -15.08 -3.11
CA ILE A 179 10.31 -14.05 -3.05
C ILE A 179 10.11 -13.68 -1.58
N ARG A 180 10.30 -12.41 -1.27
CA ARG A 180 10.12 -11.86 0.08
C ARG A 180 8.73 -11.26 0.21
N PHE A 181 8.10 -11.43 1.38
CA PHE A 181 6.81 -10.84 1.72
C PHE A 181 6.95 -10.06 3.01
N ASN A 182 6.66 -8.76 2.97
CA ASN A 182 6.71 -7.89 4.13
C ASN A 182 5.50 -6.96 4.16
N MET A 183 5.27 -6.30 5.30
CA MET A 183 4.15 -5.39 5.48
C MET A 183 4.59 -4.09 6.15
N VAL A 184 4.18 -2.97 5.58
CA VAL A 184 4.27 -1.66 6.23
C VAL A 184 2.95 -1.37 6.94
N ILE A 185 3.02 -0.93 8.18
CA ILE A 185 1.87 -0.71 9.05
C ILE A 185 1.82 0.77 9.44
N PRO A 186 1.06 1.58 8.69
CA PRO A 186 0.81 2.96 9.07
C PRO A 186 -0.23 3.06 10.19
N THR A 187 -0.20 4.21 10.87
CA THR A 187 -1.29 4.77 11.68
C THR A 187 -2.05 5.81 10.87
N TRP A 188 -2.41 6.94 11.47
CA TRP A 188 -2.82 8.13 10.77
C TRP A 188 -1.71 8.54 9.80
N MET A 189 -2.08 8.85 8.55
CA MET A 189 -1.15 9.35 7.54
C MET A 189 -1.64 10.72 7.08
N TRP A 190 -0.76 11.74 7.14
CA TRP A 190 -1.09 13.06 6.63
C TRP A 190 -1.13 13.02 5.11
N GLY A 191 -2.33 13.04 4.58
CA GLY A 191 -2.67 12.98 3.17
C GLY A 191 -4.15 13.34 2.96
N PRO A 192 -4.68 13.31 1.74
CA PRO A 192 -5.99 13.88 1.39
C PRO A 192 -7.16 13.41 2.28
N ASN A 193 -7.19 12.14 2.67
CA ASN A 193 -8.27 11.60 3.51
C ASN A 193 -8.22 12.13 4.94
N VAL A 194 -7.01 12.25 5.53
CA VAL A 194 -6.84 12.76 6.89
C VAL A 194 -6.99 14.29 6.93
N GLU A 195 -6.56 14.99 5.90
CA GLU A 195 -6.83 16.43 5.74
C GLU A 195 -8.32 16.72 5.73
N LEU A 196 -9.08 15.98 4.92
CA LEU A 196 -10.54 16.09 4.89
C LEU A 196 -11.17 15.82 6.25
N TYR A 197 -10.74 14.74 6.94
CA TYR A 197 -11.19 14.40 8.28
C TYR A 197 -10.90 15.52 9.28
N VAL A 198 -9.68 16.05 9.27
CA VAL A 198 -9.27 17.15 10.18
C VAL A 198 -10.12 18.39 9.94
N GLY A 199 -10.34 18.78 8.68
CA GLY A 199 -11.19 19.93 8.33
C GLY A 199 -12.65 19.75 8.79
N MET A 200 -13.20 18.53 8.64
CA MET A 200 -14.55 18.21 9.15
C MET A 200 -14.63 18.28 10.68
N MET A 201 -13.66 17.68 11.37
CA MET A 201 -13.62 17.67 12.84
C MET A 201 -13.42 19.06 13.43
N ALA A 202 -12.59 19.88 12.82
CA ALA A 202 -12.37 21.27 13.22
C ALA A 202 -13.68 22.05 13.19
N LYS A 203 -14.43 21.94 12.09
CA LYS A 203 -15.77 22.57 11.94
C LYS A 203 -16.77 22.02 12.96
N GLN A 204 -16.86 20.70 13.11
CA GLN A 204 -17.83 20.06 14.00
C GLN A 204 -17.60 20.42 15.48
N ARG A 205 -16.32 20.52 15.91
CA ARG A 205 -15.93 20.80 17.29
C ARG A 205 -15.72 22.29 17.56
N ASN A 206 -15.82 23.15 16.53
CA ASN A 206 -15.54 24.59 16.61
C ASN A 206 -14.15 24.89 17.20
N VAL A 207 -13.13 24.20 16.68
CA VAL A 207 -11.71 24.37 17.04
C VAL A 207 -10.87 24.55 15.79
N SER A 208 -9.59 24.89 15.94
CA SER A 208 -8.68 25.00 14.79
C SER A 208 -8.29 23.60 14.23
N GLU A 209 -7.90 23.52 12.97
CA GLU A 209 -7.34 22.29 12.39
C GLU A 209 -6.08 21.84 13.14
N ASP A 210 -5.27 22.78 13.61
CA ASP A 210 -4.07 22.50 14.40
C ASP A 210 -4.41 21.86 15.76
N ASP A 211 -5.54 22.21 16.38
CA ASP A 211 -6.01 21.55 17.61
C ASP A 211 -6.39 20.10 17.33
N VAL A 212 -7.02 19.84 16.19
CA VAL A 212 -7.36 18.47 15.76
C VAL A 212 -6.09 17.68 15.48
N LYS A 213 -5.14 18.24 14.72
CA LYS A 213 -3.82 17.61 14.45
C LYS A 213 -3.09 17.27 15.73
N ARG A 214 -2.98 18.22 16.67
CA ARG A 214 -2.38 17.98 17.99
C ARG A 214 -3.12 16.88 18.77
N SER A 215 -4.42 16.81 18.65
CA SER A 215 -5.21 15.74 19.29
C SER A 215 -4.92 14.36 18.72
N ILE A 216 -4.62 14.26 17.43
CA ILE A 216 -4.20 13.01 16.76
C ILE A 216 -2.78 12.64 17.17
N SER A 217 -1.82 13.57 17.06
CA SER A 217 -0.41 13.29 17.30
C SER A 217 0.00 13.27 18.78
N LYS A 218 -0.89 13.59 19.73
CA LYS A 218 -0.57 13.70 21.16
C LYS A 218 0.05 12.45 21.79
N ASN A 219 -0.26 11.28 21.25
CA ASN A 219 0.27 9.99 21.71
C ASN A 219 1.45 9.51 20.87
N MET A 220 1.88 10.28 19.89
CA MET A 220 3.04 9.99 19.05
C MET A 220 4.29 10.66 19.65
N PRO A 221 5.28 9.92 20.14
CA PRO A 221 6.51 10.49 20.70
C PRO A 221 7.25 11.47 19.79
N LEU A 222 7.14 11.29 18.44
CA LEU A 222 7.74 12.23 17.51
C LEU A 222 6.92 13.54 17.37
N GLY A 223 5.67 13.59 17.90
CA GLY A 223 4.83 14.79 17.93
C GLY A 223 4.16 15.14 16.61
N GLU A 224 4.36 14.35 15.58
CA GLU A 224 3.88 14.61 14.22
C GLU A 224 3.10 13.43 13.66
N ILE A 225 2.11 13.70 12.81
CA ILE A 225 1.41 12.68 12.03
C ILE A 225 2.33 12.31 10.85
N PRO A 226 2.70 11.02 10.66
CA PRO A 226 3.51 10.62 9.51
C PRO A 226 2.85 11.03 8.19
N GLU A 227 3.65 11.50 7.24
CA GLU A 227 3.17 11.78 5.89
C GLU A 227 3.05 10.50 5.05
N ASP A 228 2.25 10.54 3.99
CA ASP A 228 2.18 9.44 3.01
C ASP A 228 3.59 9.08 2.46
N GLY A 229 4.48 10.09 2.33
CA GLY A 229 5.87 9.92 1.91
C GLY A 229 6.73 9.09 2.86
N ASP A 230 6.50 9.17 4.18
CA ASP A 230 7.23 8.36 5.18
C ASP A 230 6.88 6.88 5.05
N VAL A 231 5.60 6.61 4.82
CA VAL A 231 5.11 5.24 4.56
C VAL A 231 5.64 4.72 3.22
N ALA A 232 5.64 5.57 2.19
CA ALA A 232 6.19 5.24 0.88
C ALA A 232 7.67 4.87 0.96
N ASN A 233 8.51 5.65 1.65
CA ASN A 233 9.93 5.35 1.82
C ASN A 233 10.15 3.98 2.50
N SER A 234 9.31 3.62 3.46
CA SER A 234 9.37 2.31 4.13
C SER A 234 8.99 1.16 3.20
N ALA A 235 8.02 1.36 2.31
CA ALA A 235 7.67 0.39 1.28
C ALA A 235 8.79 0.19 0.26
N ILE A 236 9.45 1.28 -0.17
CA ILE A 236 10.63 1.25 -1.06
C ILE A 236 11.81 0.52 -0.40
N PHE A 237 12.06 0.76 0.89
CA PHE A 237 13.05 0.00 1.64
C PHE A 237 12.79 -1.51 1.56
N PHE A 238 11.57 -1.97 1.83
CA PHE A 238 11.25 -3.40 1.72
C PHE A 238 11.32 -3.94 0.29
N ALA A 239 11.03 -3.12 -0.72
CA ALA A 239 11.16 -3.50 -2.12
C ALA A 239 12.64 -3.62 -2.57
N SER A 240 13.56 -2.96 -1.88
CA SER A 240 14.97 -2.86 -2.23
C SER A 240 15.82 -4.05 -1.76
N ASP A 241 17.05 -4.12 -2.27
CA ASP A 241 18.05 -5.11 -1.84
C ASP A 241 18.60 -4.84 -0.43
N TYR A 242 18.40 -3.65 0.15
CA TYR A 242 18.72 -3.39 1.55
C TYR A 242 17.89 -4.29 2.48
N ALA A 243 16.71 -4.72 2.05
CA ALA A 243 15.85 -5.65 2.76
C ALA A 243 16.02 -7.12 2.31
N ARG A 244 17.11 -7.49 1.61
CA ARG A 244 17.30 -8.82 1.00
C ARG A 244 17.17 -10.01 1.97
N MET A 245 17.39 -9.80 3.24
CA MET A 245 17.25 -10.83 4.28
C MET A 245 16.02 -10.64 5.16
N LEU A 246 15.13 -9.70 4.80
CA LEU A 246 13.87 -9.43 5.52
C LEU A 246 12.70 -10.06 4.75
N THR A 247 12.05 -11.02 5.37
CA THR A 247 10.78 -11.61 4.90
C THR A 247 9.92 -11.97 6.12
N GLY A 248 8.61 -11.88 6.00
CA GLY A 248 7.68 -12.07 7.10
C GLY A 248 7.76 -10.95 8.16
N GLN A 249 8.25 -9.75 7.79
CA GLN A 249 8.42 -8.66 8.74
C GLN A 249 7.30 -7.61 8.60
N THR A 250 7.00 -6.98 9.73
CA THR A 250 6.11 -5.82 9.80
C THR A 250 6.88 -4.60 10.30
N LEU A 251 6.74 -3.47 9.60
CA LEU A 251 7.38 -2.21 9.98
C LEU A 251 6.29 -1.16 10.27
N PHE A 252 6.24 -0.70 11.51
CA PHE A 252 5.32 0.36 11.92
C PHE A 252 5.88 1.72 11.52
N VAL A 253 5.04 2.52 10.84
CA VAL A 253 5.30 3.94 10.52
C VAL A 253 4.22 4.74 11.21
N ASN A 254 4.46 5.10 12.47
CA ASN A 254 3.41 5.58 13.38
C ASN A 254 3.89 6.66 14.37
N GLY A 255 5.05 7.28 14.14
CA GLY A 255 5.59 8.29 15.05
C GLY A 255 5.85 7.80 16.47
N GLY A 256 5.84 6.46 16.70
CA GLY A 256 5.99 5.86 18.03
C GLY A 256 4.66 5.73 18.80
N GLU A 257 3.50 5.90 18.17
CA GLU A 257 2.19 5.81 18.83
C GLU A 257 1.92 4.43 19.45
N TYR A 258 2.47 3.39 18.85
CA TYR A 258 2.32 2.00 19.32
C TYR A 258 3.64 1.25 19.15
N PHE A 259 4.01 0.48 20.17
CA PHE A 259 5.20 -0.39 20.19
C PHE A 259 4.76 -1.85 20.27
N ARG A 260 5.47 -2.72 19.54
CA ARG A 260 5.30 -4.17 19.61
C ARG A 260 6.66 -4.88 19.68
#